data_319bf4290a85831f76bf50a37ecad4b2
#
_entry.id   319bf4290a85831f76bf50a37ecad4b2
#
_cell.length_a   1.000
_cell.length_b   1.000
_cell.length_c   1.000
_cell.angle_alpha   90.00
_cell.angle_beta   90.00
_cell.angle_gamma   90.00
#
_symmetry.space_group_name_H-M   'P 1'
#
loop_
_entity.id
_entity.type
_entity.pdbx_description
1 polymer ?
#
loop_
_entity_poly.entity_id
_entity_poly.type
_entity_poly.pdbx_seq_one_letter_code
_entity_poly.pdbx_strand_id
1 'polypeptide(L)'
;MGKFLFAALFAISSLSGARTGDAKTEVLAAMDSLKQALVHRDGAALEKLLADNLTYTHSGGQEQNKAEVIQSVVSGKANIQKLEYIDNSVRVLGNVALVKGKVDLWHSPQTIVHMNILHVWVNGPHGWQLVARQATRLQ
;
A
#
# COMPACT_ATOMS: atom_id res chain seq x y z
N MET A 1 45.46 27.78 38.61
CA MET A 1 45.36 27.79 37.16
C MET A 1 44.61 26.55 36.71
N GLY A 2 43.30 26.68 36.49
CA GLY A 2 42.44 25.58 36.07
C GLY A 2 42.42 25.49 34.55
N LYS A 3 42.80 24.32 33.99
CA LYS A 3 42.63 24.03 32.58
C LYS A 3 41.21 23.49 32.39
N PHE A 4 40.35 24.29 31.78
CA PHE A 4 39.04 23.82 31.31
C PHE A 4 39.21 23.01 30.00
N LEU A 5 38.95 21.71 30.07
CA LEU A 5 38.91 20.85 28.93
C LEU A 5 37.49 20.91 28.34
N PHE A 6 37.31 21.58 27.20
CA PHE A 6 36.06 21.55 26.45
C PHE A 6 36.02 20.22 25.67
N ALA A 7 35.19 19.30 26.16
CA ALA A 7 34.84 18.12 25.38
C ALA A 7 33.74 18.50 24.38
N ALA A 8 34.09 18.63 23.12
CA ALA A 8 33.13 18.79 22.06
C ALA A 8 32.44 17.44 21.81
N LEU A 9 31.16 17.36 22.19
CA LEU A 9 30.32 16.22 21.90
C LEU A 9 29.91 16.32 20.41
N PHE A 10 30.55 15.55 19.55
CA PHE A 10 30.09 15.36 18.17
C PHE A 10 28.87 14.45 18.20
N ALA A 11 27.69 15.03 18.05
CA ALA A 11 26.46 14.30 17.78
C ALA A 11 26.54 13.76 16.35
N ILE A 12 26.84 12.46 16.20
CA ILE A 12 26.72 11.76 14.94
C ILE A 12 25.24 11.56 14.70
N SER A 13 24.63 12.44 13.91
CA SER A 13 23.31 12.20 13.36
C SER A 13 23.44 11.06 12.35
N SER A 14 23.11 9.83 12.77
CA SER A 14 22.95 8.71 11.87
C SER A 14 21.74 8.98 10.97
N LEU A 15 21.97 9.47 9.76
CA LEU A 15 20.97 9.41 8.69
C LEU A 15 20.76 7.91 8.40
N SER A 16 19.72 7.34 8.99
CA SER A 16 19.18 6.05 8.55
C SER A 16 18.51 6.24 7.20
N GLY A 17 19.32 6.23 6.14
CA GLY A 17 18.83 6.03 4.80
C GLY A 17 18.26 4.61 4.72
N ALA A 18 16.95 4.45 4.79
CA ALA A 18 16.32 3.17 4.48
C ALA A 18 16.84 2.71 3.12
N ARG A 19 17.49 1.53 3.09
CA ARG A 19 18.01 0.97 1.85
C ARG A 19 16.84 0.72 0.92
N THR A 20 16.97 1.12 -0.33
CA THR A 20 15.90 0.98 -1.35
C THR A 20 15.38 -0.47 -1.46
N GLY A 21 16.24 -1.47 -1.17
CA GLY A 21 15.85 -2.88 -1.10
C GLY A 21 14.91 -3.21 0.06
N ASP A 22 15.13 -2.62 1.22
CA ASP A 22 14.26 -2.81 2.40
C ASP A 22 12.89 -2.19 2.16
N ALA A 23 12.82 -0.98 1.61
CA ALA A 23 11.59 -0.29 1.26
C ALA A 23 10.76 -1.05 0.22
N LYS A 24 11.40 -1.65 -0.79
CA LYS A 24 10.70 -2.51 -1.77
C LYS A 24 10.07 -3.73 -1.10
N THR A 25 10.79 -4.39 -0.20
CA THR A 25 10.30 -5.54 0.55
C THR A 25 9.14 -5.16 1.46
N GLU A 26 9.24 -4.01 2.14
CA GLU A 26 8.15 -3.48 2.98
C GLU A 26 6.89 -3.17 2.18
N VAL A 27 7.01 -2.58 1.01
CA VAL A 27 5.86 -2.29 0.12
C VAL A 27 5.21 -3.58 -0.36
N LEU A 28 5.98 -4.60 -0.74
CA LEU A 28 5.44 -5.89 -1.13
C LEU A 28 4.72 -6.58 0.03
N ALA A 29 5.24 -6.46 1.26
CA ALA A 29 4.56 -6.95 2.47
C ALA A 29 3.26 -6.18 2.74
N ALA A 30 3.25 -4.86 2.56
CA ALA A 30 2.03 -4.05 2.67
C ALA A 30 0.98 -4.43 1.62
N MET A 31 1.39 -4.73 0.40
CA MET A 31 0.50 -5.24 -0.66
C MET A 31 -0.10 -6.60 -0.30
N ASP A 32 0.70 -7.51 0.26
CA ASP A 32 0.17 -8.81 0.70
C ASP A 32 -0.81 -8.63 1.87
N SER A 33 -0.50 -7.76 2.82
CA SER A 33 -1.41 -7.40 3.91
C SER A 33 -2.72 -6.81 3.39
N LEU A 34 -2.66 -5.95 2.39
CA LEU A 34 -3.85 -5.39 1.74
C LEU A 34 -4.69 -6.48 1.07
N LYS A 35 -4.04 -7.40 0.34
CA LYS A 35 -4.72 -8.56 -0.26
C LYS A 35 -5.46 -9.39 0.79
N GLN A 36 -4.80 -9.73 1.89
CA GLN A 36 -5.41 -10.51 2.97
C GLN A 36 -6.59 -9.74 3.60
N ALA A 37 -6.41 -8.46 3.87
CA ALA A 37 -7.47 -7.62 4.44
C ALA A 37 -8.71 -7.52 3.54
N LEU A 38 -8.52 -7.42 2.24
CA LEU A 38 -9.61 -7.37 1.26
C LEU A 38 -10.36 -8.70 1.19
N VAL A 39 -9.65 -9.82 1.13
CA VAL A 39 -10.24 -11.17 1.01
C VAL A 39 -10.94 -11.58 2.31
N HIS A 40 -10.34 -11.30 3.45
CA HIS A 40 -10.88 -11.69 4.77
C HIS A 40 -11.81 -10.64 5.40
N ARG A 41 -12.08 -9.53 4.69
CA ARG A 41 -12.94 -8.42 5.15
C ARG A 41 -12.46 -7.81 6.48
N ASP A 42 -11.14 -7.71 6.64
CA ASP A 42 -10.53 -7.17 7.85
C ASP A 42 -10.51 -5.63 7.83
N GLY A 43 -11.57 -5.03 8.38
CA GLY A 43 -11.72 -3.58 8.46
C GLY A 43 -10.63 -2.90 9.30
N ALA A 44 -10.15 -3.55 10.36
CA ALA A 44 -9.10 -2.99 11.21
C ALA A 44 -7.74 -2.94 10.50
N ALA A 45 -7.43 -3.95 9.69
CA ALA A 45 -6.24 -3.94 8.85
C ALA A 45 -6.36 -2.91 7.73
N LEU A 46 -7.52 -2.80 7.09
CA LEU A 46 -7.78 -1.78 6.06
C LEU A 46 -7.64 -0.36 6.62
N GLU A 47 -8.12 -0.12 7.84
CA GLU A 47 -7.99 1.18 8.50
C GLU A 47 -6.53 1.64 8.64
N LYS A 48 -5.61 0.70 8.88
CA LYS A 48 -4.18 0.98 8.99
C LYS A 48 -3.47 1.10 7.64
N LEU A 49 -3.88 0.31 6.65
CA LEU A 49 -3.23 0.22 5.34
C LEU A 49 -3.66 1.31 4.37
N LEU A 50 -4.86 1.86 4.53
CA LEU A 50 -5.40 2.90 3.66
C LEU A 50 -5.16 4.28 4.26
N ALA A 51 -4.63 5.20 3.47
CA ALA A 51 -4.44 6.59 3.89
C ALA A 51 -5.78 7.34 3.97
N ASP A 52 -5.87 8.33 4.86
CA ASP A 52 -7.10 9.10 5.06
C ASP A 52 -7.53 9.87 3.81
N ASN A 53 -6.57 10.27 2.97
CA ASN A 53 -6.78 10.94 1.69
C ASN A 53 -6.76 9.99 0.48
N LEU A 54 -7.12 8.72 0.69
CA LEU A 54 -7.14 7.71 -0.36
C LEU A 54 -8.05 8.09 -1.52
N THR A 55 -7.56 7.88 -2.74
CA THR A 55 -8.36 7.80 -3.97
C THR A 55 -8.28 6.36 -4.52
N TYR A 56 -9.40 5.66 -4.53
CA TYR A 56 -9.47 4.26 -4.96
C TYR A 56 -10.38 4.13 -6.18
N THR A 57 -9.78 4.10 -7.38
CA THR A 57 -10.51 4.02 -8.63
C THR A 57 -10.61 2.57 -9.10
N HIS A 58 -11.83 2.11 -9.32
CA HIS A 58 -12.16 0.79 -9.84
C HIS A 58 -11.98 0.73 -11.35
N SER A 59 -11.89 -0.49 -11.88
CA SER A 59 -11.70 -0.72 -13.33
C SER A 59 -12.87 -0.26 -14.19
N GLY A 60 -14.03 -0.01 -13.61
CA GLY A 60 -15.20 0.60 -14.24
C GLY A 60 -15.25 2.13 -14.12
N GLY A 61 -14.23 2.76 -13.51
CA GLY A 61 -14.14 4.21 -13.35
C GLY A 61 -14.78 4.77 -12.08
N GLN A 62 -15.47 3.96 -11.28
CA GLN A 62 -15.99 4.42 -9.99
C GLN A 62 -14.85 4.69 -9.02
N GLU A 63 -14.96 5.78 -8.28
CA GLU A 63 -14.01 6.20 -7.28
C GLU A 63 -14.59 6.08 -5.88
N GLN A 64 -13.80 5.61 -4.94
CA GLN A 64 -14.15 5.49 -3.52
C GLN A 64 -13.06 6.12 -2.66
N ASN A 65 -13.47 6.74 -1.55
CA ASN A 65 -12.58 7.13 -0.46
C ASN A 65 -12.33 5.95 0.51
N LYS A 66 -11.47 6.16 1.50
CA LYS A 66 -11.12 5.14 2.51
C LYS A 66 -12.35 4.53 3.20
N ALA A 67 -13.25 5.36 3.70
CA ALA A 67 -14.42 4.89 4.44
C ALA A 67 -15.35 4.05 3.55
N GLU A 68 -15.55 4.45 2.31
CA GLU A 68 -16.36 3.73 1.33
C GLU A 68 -15.76 2.38 0.93
N VAL A 69 -14.42 2.31 0.77
CA VAL A 69 -13.72 1.04 0.51
C VAL A 69 -13.93 0.09 1.68
N ILE A 70 -13.66 0.54 2.92
CA ILE A 70 -13.79 -0.29 4.12
C ILE A 70 -15.23 -0.78 4.26
N GLN A 71 -16.20 0.10 4.14
CA GLN A 71 -17.62 -0.26 4.22
C GLN A 71 -18.01 -1.30 3.16
N SER A 72 -17.58 -1.11 1.92
CA SER A 72 -17.87 -2.03 0.82
C SER A 72 -17.27 -3.43 1.04
N VAL A 73 -16.06 -3.50 1.60
CA VAL A 73 -15.37 -4.76 1.89
C VAL A 73 -16.00 -5.45 3.10
N VAL A 74 -16.15 -4.75 4.22
CA VAL A 74 -16.67 -5.32 5.48
C VAL A 74 -18.10 -5.80 5.34
N SER A 75 -18.97 -5.05 4.64
CA SER A 75 -20.35 -5.46 4.35
C SER A 75 -20.46 -6.64 3.39
N GLY A 76 -19.37 -7.00 2.69
CA GLY A 76 -19.37 -8.03 1.67
C GLY A 76 -19.88 -7.57 0.30
N LYS A 77 -20.25 -6.29 0.13
CA LYS A 77 -20.70 -5.73 -1.15
C LYS A 77 -19.62 -5.84 -2.24
N ALA A 78 -18.34 -5.68 -1.85
CA ALA A 78 -17.21 -5.83 -2.78
C ALA A 78 -17.05 -7.27 -3.28
N ASN A 79 -17.53 -8.27 -2.52
CA ASN A 79 -17.53 -9.69 -2.86
C ASN A 79 -16.20 -10.19 -3.44
N ILE A 80 -15.10 -9.96 -2.71
CA ILE A 80 -13.77 -10.40 -3.10
C ILE A 80 -13.52 -11.78 -2.49
N GLN A 81 -13.54 -12.84 -3.28
CA GLN A 81 -13.28 -14.20 -2.80
C GLN A 81 -11.80 -14.57 -2.86
N LYS A 82 -11.10 -14.09 -3.88
CA LYS A 82 -9.67 -14.31 -4.08
C LYS A 82 -9.10 -13.12 -4.85
N LEU A 83 -7.84 -12.81 -4.58
CA LEU A 83 -7.09 -11.79 -5.30
C LEU A 83 -5.64 -12.25 -5.46
N GLU A 84 -5.11 -12.14 -6.66
CA GLU A 84 -3.70 -12.43 -6.96
C GLU A 84 -3.04 -11.27 -7.69
N TYR A 85 -1.88 -10.87 -7.21
CA TYR A 85 -1.01 -9.93 -7.88
C TYR A 85 -0.06 -10.69 -8.81
N ILE A 86 0.08 -10.23 -10.04
CA ILE A 86 0.87 -10.86 -11.08
C ILE A 86 1.83 -9.83 -11.68
N ASP A 87 3.11 -10.23 -11.84
CA ASP A 87 4.15 -9.41 -12.49
C ASP A 87 4.28 -7.98 -11.92
N ASN A 88 4.33 -7.85 -10.60
CA ASN A 88 4.44 -6.54 -9.96
C ASN A 88 5.85 -5.96 -10.11
N SER A 89 5.92 -4.73 -10.59
CA SER A 89 7.12 -3.90 -10.54
C SER A 89 6.97 -2.82 -9.46
N VAL A 90 7.96 -2.73 -8.58
CA VAL A 90 8.00 -1.73 -7.50
C VAL A 90 9.13 -0.74 -7.77
N ARG A 91 8.78 0.54 -7.78
CA ARG A 91 9.72 1.65 -7.92
C ARG A 91 9.59 2.57 -6.71
N VAL A 92 10.67 2.67 -5.92
CA VAL A 92 10.72 3.50 -4.72
C VAL A 92 11.40 4.83 -5.02
N LEU A 93 10.77 5.92 -4.61
CA LEU A 93 11.20 7.30 -4.78
C LEU A 93 11.11 8.01 -3.42
N GLY A 94 12.17 7.91 -2.62
CA GLY A 94 12.15 8.42 -1.24
C GLY A 94 11.12 7.70 -0.38
N ASN A 95 10.13 8.44 0.13
CA ASN A 95 9.02 7.89 0.91
C ASN A 95 7.79 7.53 0.08
N VAL A 96 7.90 7.50 -1.24
CA VAL A 96 6.82 7.12 -2.16
C VAL A 96 7.23 5.86 -2.91
N ALA A 97 6.30 4.93 -3.09
CA ALA A 97 6.48 3.77 -3.94
C ALA A 97 5.35 3.67 -4.97
N LEU A 98 5.73 3.42 -6.20
CA LEU A 98 4.82 3.13 -7.30
C LEU A 98 4.87 1.63 -7.58
N VAL A 99 3.71 0.99 -7.54
CA VAL A 99 3.57 -0.41 -7.90
C VAL A 99 2.67 -0.54 -9.12
N LYS A 100 3.22 -1.10 -10.19
CA LYS A 100 2.48 -1.38 -11.41
C LYS A 100 2.51 -2.87 -11.66
N GLY A 101 1.37 -3.45 -12.00
CA GLY A 101 1.26 -4.88 -12.27
C GLY A 101 -0.13 -5.27 -12.74
N LYS A 102 -0.35 -6.58 -12.82
CA LYS A 102 -1.63 -7.17 -13.11
C LYS A 102 -2.25 -7.72 -11.84
N VAL A 103 -3.58 -7.77 -11.82
CA VAL A 103 -4.37 -8.37 -10.75
C VAL A 103 -5.44 -9.22 -11.36
N ASP A 104 -5.56 -10.44 -10.84
CA ASP A 104 -6.72 -11.29 -11.03
C ASP A 104 -7.57 -11.24 -9.76
N LEU A 105 -8.85 -10.94 -9.91
CA LEU A 105 -9.81 -10.83 -8.83
C LEU A 105 -11.00 -11.75 -9.10
N TRP A 106 -11.30 -12.64 -8.17
CA TRP A 106 -12.42 -13.57 -8.22
C TRP A 106 -13.59 -13.09 -7.38
N HIS A 107 -14.73 -12.88 -8.00
CA HIS A 107 -16.03 -12.70 -7.33
C HIS A 107 -16.73 -14.03 -7.09
N SER A 108 -16.43 -15.03 -7.90
CA SER A 108 -16.82 -16.46 -7.77
C SER A 108 -15.79 -17.31 -8.50
N PRO A 109 -15.84 -18.66 -8.36
CA PRO A 109 -14.93 -19.52 -9.12
C PRO A 109 -15.02 -19.34 -10.64
N GLN A 110 -16.17 -18.86 -11.15
CA GLN A 110 -16.44 -18.66 -12.57
C GLN A 110 -16.32 -17.20 -13.03
N THR A 111 -16.21 -16.25 -12.08
CA THR A 111 -16.20 -14.82 -12.39
C THR A 111 -14.87 -14.21 -11.98
N ILE A 112 -14.00 -14.05 -12.97
CA ILE A 112 -12.66 -13.46 -12.79
C ILE A 112 -12.61 -12.12 -13.51
N VAL A 113 -12.04 -11.12 -12.85
CA VAL A 113 -11.75 -9.82 -13.45
C VAL A 113 -10.24 -9.66 -13.57
N HIS A 114 -9.76 -9.54 -14.80
CA HIS A 114 -8.35 -9.28 -15.11
C HIS A 114 -8.13 -7.77 -15.24
N MET A 115 -7.16 -7.24 -14.51
CA MET A 115 -6.91 -5.79 -14.44
C MET A 115 -5.42 -5.48 -14.51
N ASN A 116 -5.08 -4.33 -15.07
CA ASN A 116 -3.85 -3.62 -14.73
C ASN A 116 -4.12 -2.70 -13.54
N ILE A 117 -3.14 -2.57 -12.67
CA ILE A 117 -3.20 -1.66 -11.53
C ILE A 117 -1.99 -0.74 -11.49
N LEU A 118 -2.22 0.45 -10.95
CA LEU A 118 -1.20 1.33 -10.42
C LEU A 118 -1.57 1.64 -8.98
N HIS A 119 -0.69 1.28 -8.05
CA HIS A 119 -0.77 1.67 -6.65
C HIS A 119 0.29 2.73 -6.35
N VAL A 120 -0.09 3.74 -5.58
CA VAL A 120 0.83 4.71 -5.00
C VAL A 120 0.79 4.53 -3.49
N TRP A 121 1.95 4.19 -2.92
CA TRP A 121 2.15 4.00 -1.49
C TRP A 121 3.01 5.12 -0.94
N VAL A 122 2.71 5.58 0.26
CA VAL A 122 3.51 6.60 0.97
C VAL A 122 3.89 6.07 2.34
N ASN A 123 5.17 6.18 2.67
CA ASN A 123 5.69 5.85 3.99
C ASN A 123 5.64 7.08 4.90
N GLY A 124 4.88 6.99 5.95
CA GLY A 124 4.68 8.03 6.95
C GLY A 124 4.80 7.49 8.37
N PRO A 125 4.27 8.21 9.37
CA PRO A 125 4.33 7.80 10.79
C PRO A 125 3.69 6.44 11.08
N HIS A 126 2.78 5.98 10.22
CA HIS A 126 2.06 4.71 10.35
C HIS A 126 2.58 3.63 9.39
N GLY A 127 3.78 3.80 8.82
CA GLY A 127 4.35 2.92 7.81
C GLY A 127 3.79 3.18 6.41
N TRP A 128 3.89 2.19 5.54
CA TRP A 128 3.40 2.29 4.17
C TRP A 128 1.88 2.25 4.11
N GLN A 129 1.27 3.30 3.57
CA GLN A 129 -0.18 3.40 3.34
C GLN A 129 -0.47 3.66 1.87
N LEU A 130 -1.54 3.03 1.37
CA LEU A 130 -2.03 3.24 0.01
C LEU A 130 -2.75 4.59 -0.06
N VAL A 131 -2.26 5.51 -0.89
CA VAL A 131 -2.87 6.83 -1.12
C VAL A 131 -3.62 6.91 -2.44
N ALA A 132 -3.26 6.09 -3.42
CA ALA A 132 -4.00 6.03 -4.68
C ALA A 132 -3.97 4.62 -5.29
N ARG A 133 -5.07 4.23 -5.87
CA ARG A 133 -5.21 3.06 -6.74
C ARG A 133 -5.94 3.46 -8.02
N GLN A 134 -5.37 3.04 -9.13
CA GLN A 134 -6.04 3.11 -10.44
C GLN A 134 -6.07 1.71 -11.02
N ALA A 135 -7.25 1.22 -11.37
CA ALA A 135 -7.40 -0.04 -12.08
C ALA A 135 -7.96 0.17 -13.49
N THR A 136 -7.53 -0.69 -14.41
CA THR A 136 -8.04 -0.73 -15.78
C THR A 136 -8.31 -2.18 -16.13
N ARG A 137 -9.54 -2.48 -16.58
CA ARG A 137 -9.91 -3.84 -17.02
C ARG A 137 -9.11 -4.20 -18.27
N LEU A 138 -8.58 -5.42 -18.29
CA LEU A 138 -8.00 -6.02 -19.49
C LEU A 138 -9.12 -6.64 -20.31
N GLN A 139 -9.03 -6.48 -21.64
CA GLN A 139 -9.94 -7.10 -22.60
C GLN A 139 -9.53 -8.54 -22.87
#